data_17a08f81a9bfcb0c13bef1c1440922d3
#
_entry.id   17a08f81a9bfcb0c13bef1c1440922d3
#
_cell.length_a   1.000
_cell.length_b   1.000
_cell.length_c   1.000
_cell.angle_alpha   90.00
_cell.angle_beta   90.00
_cell.angle_gamma   90.00
#
_symmetry.space_group_name_H-M   'P 1'
#
loop_
_entity.id
_entity.type
_entity.pdbx_description
1 polymer ?
#
loop_
_entity_poly.entity_id
_entity_poly.type
_entity_poly.pdbx_seq_one_letter_code
_entity_poly.pdbx_strand_id
1 'polypeptide(L)'
;MTTHSIPPLFSTRGRLPRRTFAYAMLAYICALFIIGLFGRFCSPLMPSMIFILCFCAQLLAELSALTFIVRRYHDFGVTGWIPGALFLAVITFGILRTVPSSPLAQPQNATAVEITDTVFSALALIVWILIPLAWPPQKRKNRYG
;
A
#
# COMPACT_ATOMS: atom_id res chain seq x y z
N MET A 1 -13.21 32.59 1.53
CA MET A 1 -13.15 31.31 2.27
C MET A 1 -13.04 30.19 1.23
N THR A 2 -11.83 29.68 1.00
CA THR A 2 -11.63 28.53 0.11
C THR A 2 -12.03 27.28 0.89
N THR A 3 -13.16 26.69 0.54
CA THR A 3 -13.57 25.38 1.04
C THR A 3 -12.51 24.38 0.62
N HIS A 4 -11.65 23.99 1.55
CA HIS A 4 -10.77 22.83 1.36
C HIS A 4 -11.64 21.58 1.30
N SER A 5 -12.20 21.30 0.12
CA SER A 5 -12.84 20.01 -0.12
C SER A 5 -11.76 18.94 0.02
N ILE A 6 -11.92 18.07 1.02
CA ILE A 6 -11.08 16.89 1.17
C ILE A 6 -11.19 16.10 -0.13
N PRO A 7 -10.10 15.90 -0.87
CA PRO A 7 -10.18 15.18 -2.13
C PRO A 7 -10.62 13.73 -1.86
N PRO A 8 -11.47 13.14 -2.72
CA PRO A 8 -12.02 11.82 -2.51
C PRO A 8 -10.89 10.78 -2.33
N LEU A 9 -11.08 9.87 -1.38
CA LEU A 9 -10.10 8.87 -0.95
C LEU A 9 -9.49 8.05 -2.11
N PHE A 10 -10.25 7.79 -3.16
CA PHE A 10 -9.85 7.00 -4.32
C PHE A 10 -9.48 7.83 -5.57
N SER A 11 -9.30 9.14 -5.43
CA SER A 11 -8.88 9.98 -6.55
C SER A 11 -7.36 10.01 -6.68
N THR A 12 -6.83 9.72 -7.85
CA THR A 12 -5.40 9.87 -8.17
C THR A 12 -5.05 11.25 -8.70
N ARG A 13 -6.04 12.16 -8.85
CA ARG A 13 -5.85 13.51 -9.36
C ARG A 13 -5.38 14.46 -8.27
N GLY A 14 -4.56 15.44 -8.65
CA GLY A 14 -4.08 16.50 -7.78
C GLY A 14 -2.77 16.16 -7.08
N ARG A 15 -2.30 17.09 -6.25
CA ARG A 15 -1.06 17.03 -5.48
C ARG A 15 -1.35 16.79 -4.02
N LEU A 16 -0.43 16.11 -3.33
CA LEU A 16 -0.57 15.82 -1.90
C LEU A 16 0.65 16.36 -1.14
N PRO A 17 0.49 17.37 -0.26
CA PRO A 17 1.58 17.90 0.53
C PRO A 17 2.14 16.86 1.51
N ARG A 18 3.43 17.00 1.89
CA ARG A 18 4.14 16.06 2.76
C ARG A 18 3.42 15.77 4.07
N ARG A 19 2.92 16.81 4.73
CA ARG A 19 2.22 16.66 6.03
C ARG A 19 0.96 15.78 5.88
N THR A 20 0.15 16.06 4.88
CA THR A 20 -1.07 15.27 4.60
C THR A 20 -0.72 13.84 4.22
N PHE A 21 0.35 13.63 3.43
CA PHE A 21 0.85 12.31 3.10
C PHE A 21 1.31 11.54 4.34
N ALA A 22 2.10 12.20 5.23
CA ALA A 22 2.57 11.58 6.46
C ALA A 22 1.41 11.13 7.37
N TYR A 23 0.41 11.97 7.54
CA TYR A 23 -0.80 11.61 8.31
C TYR A 23 -1.59 10.47 7.66
N ALA A 24 -1.73 10.48 6.33
CA ALA A 24 -2.40 9.41 5.61
C ALA A 24 -1.67 8.06 5.78
N MET A 25 -0.32 8.05 5.69
CA MET A 25 0.47 6.85 5.90
C MET A 25 0.44 6.37 7.35
N LEU A 26 0.45 7.28 8.32
CA LEU A 26 0.28 6.92 9.72
C LEU A 26 -1.10 6.27 9.96
N ALA A 27 -2.16 6.88 9.43
CA ALA A 27 -3.51 6.31 9.52
C ALA A 27 -3.60 4.93 8.86
N TYR A 28 -2.95 4.73 7.71
CA TYR A 28 -2.85 3.44 7.03
C TYR A 28 -2.16 2.38 7.91
N ILE A 29 -1.00 2.71 8.49
CA ILE A 29 -0.27 1.79 9.38
C ILE A 29 -1.12 1.44 10.60
N CYS A 30 -1.78 2.41 11.22
CA CYS A 30 -2.70 2.17 12.34
C CYS A 30 -3.87 1.26 11.93
N ALA A 31 -4.44 1.48 10.73
CA ALA A 31 -5.53 0.63 10.22
C ALA A 31 -5.07 -0.82 10.03
N LEU A 32 -3.90 -1.05 9.42
CA LEU A 32 -3.34 -2.40 9.28
C LEU A 32 -3.11 -3.08 10.63
N PHE A 33 -2.59 -2.33 11.61
CA PHE A 33 -2.38 -2.85 12.96
C PHE A 33 -3.70 -3.27 13.62
N ILE A 34 -4.74 -2.44 13.51
CA ILE A 34 -6.08 -2.74 14.05
C ILE A 34 -6.69 -3.95 13.35
N ILE A 35 -6.61 -4.04 12.01
CA ILE A 35 -7.10 -5.19 11.25
C ILE A 35 -6.38 -6.47 11.67
N GLY A 36 -5.05 -6.41 11.85
CA GLY A 36 -4.24 -7.54 12.30
C GLY A 36 -4.61 -8.00 13.71
N LEU A 37 -4.79 -7.07 14.66
CA LEU A 37 -5.25 -7.39 16.00
C LEU A 37 -6.66 -8.02 15.97
N PHE A 38 -7.59 -7.41 15.25
CA PHE A 38 -8.95 -7.93 15.12
C PHE A 38 -8.94 -9.36 14.56
N GLY A 39 -8.19 -9.61 13.47
CA GLY A 39 -8.03 -10.94 12.90
C GLY A 39 -7.49 -11.93 13.91
N ARG A 40 -6.46 -11.55 14.69
CA ARG A 40 -5.84 -12.43 15.70
C ARG A 40 -6.79 -12.79 16.85
N PHE A 41 -7.54 -11.82 17.36
CA PHE A 41 -8.42 -12.05 18.52
C PHE A 41 -9.73 -12.74 18.14
N CYS A 42 -10.26 -12.47 16.95
CA CYS A 42 -11.56 -12.97 16.55
C CYS A 42 -11.50 -14.26 15.71
N SER A 43 -10.36 -14.61 15.11
CA SER A 43 -10.23 -15.81 14.26
C SER A 43 -10.60 -17.14 14.95
N PRO A 44 -10.40 -17.34 16.27
CA PRO A 44 -10.82 -18.56 16.94
C PRO A 44 -12.35 -18.78 16.95
N LEU A 45 -13.14 -17.71 16.82
CA LEU A 45 -14.60 -17.76 16.88
C LEU A 45 -15.24 -18.17 15.54
N MET A 46 -14.79 -17.54 14.44
CA MET A 46 -15.31 -17.76 13.07
C MET A 46 -14.18 -17.56 12.04
N PRO A 47 -13.28 -18.53 11.88
CA PRO A 47 -12.02 -18.30 11.15
C PRO A 47 -12.22 -17.88 9.69
N SER A 48 -13.12 -18.52 8.95
CA SER A 48 -13.34 -18.23 7.52
C SER A 48 -13.99 -16.86 7.28
N MET A 49 -14.99 -16.52 8.08
CA MET A 49 -15.69 -15.23 7.94
C MET A 49 -14.81 -14.05 8.31
N ILE A 50 -14.03 -14.18 9.40
CA ILE A 50 -13.13 -13.13 9.86
C ILE A 50 -11.96 -12.97 8.91
N PHE A 51 -11.45 -14.07 8.35
CA PHE A 51 -10.42 -14.01 7.31
C PHE A 51 -10.88 -13.18 6.10
N ILE A 52 -12.07 -13.46 5.57
CA ILE A 52 -12.64 -12.72 4.42
C ILE A 52 -12.81 -11.24 4.78
N LEU A 53 -13.36 -10.94 5.96
CA LEU A 53 -13.57 -9.57 6.41
C LEU A 53 -12.27 -8.79 6.54
N CYS A 54 -11.27 -9.37 7.21
CA CYS A 54 -9.95 -8.77 7.35
C CYS A 54 -9.26 -8.59 5.99
N PHE A 55 -9.36 -9.56 5.10
CA PHE A 55 -8.78 -9.49 3.76
C PHE A 55 -9.41 -8.36 2.94
N CYS A 56 -10.74 -8.25 2.93
CA CYS A 56 -11.42 -7.14 2.25
C CYS A 56 -11.04 -5.77 2.83
N ALA A 57 -10.99 -5.66 4.17
CA ALA A 57 -10.60 -4.43 4.84
C ALA A 57 -9.14 -4.04 4.52
N GLN A 58 -8.23 -5.01 4.48
CA GLN A 58 -6.84 -4.80 4.09
C GLN A 58 -6.72 -4.33 2.65
N LEU A 59 -7.40 -4.97 1.70
CA LEU A 59 -7.41 -4.53 0.29
C LEU A 59 -7.90 -3.10 0.13
N LEU A 60 -8.96 -2.71 0.83
CA LEU A 60 -9.47 -1.34 0.81
C LEU A 60 -8.45 -0.34 1.38
N ALA A 61 -7.77 -0.71 2.47
CA ALA A 61 -6.72 0.11 3.05
C ALA A 61 -5.53 0.28 2.09
N GLU A 62 -5.10 -0.79 1.43
CA GLU A 62 -4.00 -0.77 0.46
C GLU A 62 -4.34 0.05 -0.78
N LEU A 63 -5.55 -0.08 -1.34
CA LEU A 63 -6.01 0.73 -2.47
C LEU A 63 -6.06 2.22 -2.10
N SER A 64 -6.52 2.56 -0.90
CA SER A 64 -6.51 3.94 -0.40
C SER A 64 -5.09 4.46 -0.26
N ALA A 65 -4.18 3.70 0.34
CA ALA A 65 -2.77 4.06 0.47
C ALA A 65 -2.11 4.29 -0.90
N LEU A 66 -2.37 3.40 -1.87
CA LEU A 66 -1.84 3.53 -3.23
C LEU A 66 -2.27 4.86 -3.88
N THR A 67 -3.52 5.30 -3.70
CA THR A 67 -3.96 6.58 -4.25
C THR A 67 -3.20 7.76 -3.66
N PHE A 68 -2.91 7.76 -2.35
CA PHE A 68 -2.09 8.79 -1.69
C PHE A 68 -0.64 8.76 -2.19
N ILE A 69 -0.07 7.57 -2.38
CA ILE A 69 1.29 7.38 -2.91
C ILE A 69 1.37 7.94 -4.33
N VAL A 70 0.46 7.55 -5.23
CA VAL A 70 0.41 8.03 -6.61
C VAL A 70 0.31 9.57 -6.67
N ARG A 71 -0.59 10.17 -5.86
CA ARG A 71 -0.73 11.63 -5.78
C ARG A 71 0.54 12.31 -5.30
N ARG A 72 1.26 11.68 -4.37
CA ARG A 72 2.53 12.20 -3.88
C ARG A 72 3.61 12.11 -4.94
N TYR A 73 3.64 11.04 -5.76
CA TYR A 73 4.52 10.94 -6.93
C TYR A 73 4.21 12.02 -7.99
N HIS A 74 2.94 12.34 -8.20
CA HIS A 74 2.54 13.45 -9.05
C HIS A 74 3.05 14.80 -8.55
N ASP A 75 3.21 14.97 -7.24
CA ASP A 75 3.78 16.19 -6.64
C ASP A 75 5.25 16.39 -7.00
N PHE A 76 5.99 15.30 -7.30
CA PHE A 76 7.37 15.37 -7.83
C PHE A 76 7.41 15.49 -9.37
N GLY A 77 6.28 15.41 -10.05
CA GLY A 77 6.21 15.36 -11.52
C GLY A 77 6.50 13.98 -12.11
N VAL A 78 6.56 12.94 -11.27
CA VAL A 78 6.76 11.55 -11.67
C VAL A 78 5.41 10.84 -11.81
N THR A 79 5.33 9.91 -12.74
CA THR A 79 4.11 9.12 -12.95
C THR A 79 3.88 8.14 -11.82
N GLY A 80 2.62 7.83 -11.52
CA GLY A 80 2.26 6.82 -10.52
C GLY A 80 2.50 5.36 -10.95
N TRP A 81 3.13 5.12 -12.11
CA TRP A 81 3.38 3.76 -12.61
C TRP A 81 4.36 2.97 -11.74
N ILE A 82 5.40 3.62 -11.20
CA ILE A 82 6.41 2.96 -10.37
C ILE A 82 5.78 2.34 -9.12
N PRO A 83 5.09 3.09 -8.25
CA PRO A 83 4.43 2.50 -7.09
C PRO A 83 3.30 1.54 -7.46
N GLY A 84 2.60 1.77 -8.58
CA GLY A 84 1.55 0.89 -9.07
C GLY A 84 2.09 -0.47 -9.56
N ALA A 85 3.20 -0.48 -10.30
CA ALA A 85 3.83 -1.71 -10.76
C ALA A 85 4.34 -2.55 -9.58
N LEU A 86 4.97 -1.91 -8.59
CA LEU A 86 5.40 -2.60 -7.37
C LEU A 86 4.21 -3.17 -6.59
N PHE A 87 3.12 -2.42 -6.50
CA PHE A 87 1.89 -2.90 -5.86
C PHE A 87 1.34 -4.16 -6.53
N LEU A 88 1.26 -4.17 -7.86
CA LEU A 88 0.84 -5.36 -8.63
C LEU A 88 1.80 -6.53 -8.43
N ALA A 89 3.11 -6.28 -8.40
CA ALA A 89 4.10 -7.33 -8.17
C ALA A 89 3.94 -7.97 -6.77
N VAL A 90 3.76 -7.16 -5.72
CA VAL A 90 3.56 -7.65 -4.35
C VAL A 90 2.27 -8.47 -4.23
N ILE A 91 1.16 -7.99 -4.80
CA ILE A 91 -0.11 -8.74 -4.78
C ILE A 91 0.02 -10.06 -5.56
N THR A 92 0.59 -10.01 -6.76
CA THR A 92 0.76 -11.21 -7.59
C THR A 92 1.61 -12.25 -6.88
N PHE A 93 2.71 -11.84 -6.25
CA PHE A 93 3.56 -12.73 -5.47
C PHE A 93 2.80 -13.32 -4.27
N GLY A 94 2.05 -12.50 -3.54
CA GLY A 94 1.21 -12.95 -2.43
C GLY A 94 0.17 -13.99 -2.85
N ILE A 95 -0.51 -13.77 -3.98
CA ILE A 95 -1.49 -14.72 -4.54
C ILE A 95 -0.80 -16.03 -4.94
N LEU A 96 0.33 -15.96 -5.66
CA LEU A 96 1.05 -17.15 -6.11
C LEU A 96 1.52 -18.03 -4.95
N ARG A 97 1.86 -17.46 -3.80
CA ARG A 97 2.19 -18.22 -2.57
C ARG A 97 1.01 -19.02 -2.03
N THR A 98 -0.21 -18.58 -2.23
CA THR A 98 -1.41 -19.27 -1.71
C THR A 98 -1.90 -20.39 -2.61
N VAL A 99 -1.42 -20.47 -3.86
CA VAL A 99 -1.83 -21.52 -4.82
C VAL A 99 -0.99 -22.78 -4.59
N PRO A 100 -1.58 -23.89 -4.16
CA PRO A 100 -0.83 -25.11 -3.80
C PRO A 100 0.03 -25.70 -4.95
N SER A 101 -0.39 -25.50 -6.20
CA SER A 101 0.36 -25.94 -7.39
C SER A 101 1.51 -25.02 -7.78
N SER A 102 1.64 -23.85 -7.13
CA SER A 102 2.70 -22.90 -7.41
C SER A 102 4.04 -23.39 -6.87
N PRO A 103 5.15 -23.21 -7.62
CA PRO A 103 6.50 -23.47 -7.10
C PRO A 103 6.81 -22.68 -5.82
N LEU A 104 6.19 -21.52 -5.63
CA LEU A 104 6.37 -20.68 -4.44
C LEU A 104 5.69 -21.24 -3.18
N ALA A 105 4.71 -22.11 -3.32
CA ALA A 105 4.03 -22.77 -2.20
C ALA A 105 4.76 -24.04 -1.73
N GLN A 106 5.79 -24.50 -2.43
CA GLN A 106 6.49 -25.75 -2.13
C GLN A 106 7.49 -25.55 -0.98
N PRO A 107 7.56 -26.49 0.00
CA PRO A 107 8.42 -26.36 1.18
C PRO A 107 9.92 -26.23 0.83
N GLN A 108 10.37 -26.84 -0.25
CA GLN A 108 11.76 -26.77 -0.71
C GLN A 108 12.19 -25.34 -1.10
N ASN A 109 11.26 -24.47 -1.41
CA ASN A 109 11.52 -23.09 -1.81
C ASN A 109 11.29 -22.10 -0.66
N ALA A 110 11.01 -22.56 0.55
CA ALA A 110 10.66 -21.70 1.70
C ALA A 110 11.68 -20.57 1.93
N THR A 111 12.98 -20.88 1.94
CA THR A 111 14.05 -19.89 2.14
C THR A 111 14.07 -18.83 1.02
N ALA A 112 13.93 -19.26 -0.24
CA ALA A 112 13.90 -18.34 -1.37
C ALA A 112 12.66 -17.43 -1.32
N VAL A 113 11.52 -17.97 -0.90
CA VAL A 113 10.29 -17.20 -0.70
C VAL A 113 10.44 -16.18 0.42
N GLU A 114 11.07 -16.55 1.54
CA GLU A 114 11.33 -15.65 2.67
C GLU A 114 12.25 -14.48 2.29
N ILE A 115 13.32 -14.77 1.55
CA ILE A 115 14.22 -13.74 1.02
C ILE A 115 13.46 -12.80 0.08
N THR A 116 12.65 -13.35 -0.82
CA THR A 116 11.88 -12.57 -1.79
C THR A 116 10.84 -11.69 -1.09
N ASP A 117 10.14 -12.19 -0.06
CA ASP A 117 9.23 -11.40 0.79
C ASP A 117 9.96 -10.23 1.46
N THR A 118 11.14 -10.49 2.00
CA THR A 118 11.95 -9.46 2.66
C THR A 118 12.35 -8.37 1.67
N VAL A 119 12.80 -8.75 0.48
CA VAL A 119 13.19 -7.81 -0.59
C VAL A 119 11.99 -6.99 -1.05
N PHE A 120 10.83 -7.60 -1.32
CA PHE A 120 9.62 -6.86 -1.70
C PHE A 120 9.15 -5.92 -0.61
N SER A 121 9.18 -6.34 0.65
CA SER A 121 8.80 -5.50 1.79
C SER A 121 9.74 -4.29 1.95
N ALA A 122 11.04 -4.50 1.79
CA ALA A 122 12.02 -3.41 1.82
C ALA A 122 11.83 -2.43 0.65
N LEU A 123 11.61 -2.93 -0.57
CA LEU A 123 11.33 -2.10 -1.74
C LEU A 123 10.03 -1.31 -1.57
N ALA A 124 8.97 -1.96 -1.05
CA ALA A 124 7.71 -1.28 -0.77
C ALA A 124 7.88 -0.16 0.25
N LEU A 125 8.61 -0.40 1.35
CA LEU A 125 8.92 0.62 2.35
C LEU A 125 9.65 1.81 1.72
N ILE A 126 10.67 1.56 0.91
CA ILE A 126 11.44 2.61 0.25
C ILE A 126 10.55 3.40 -0.73
N VAL A 127 9.90 2.72 -1.65
CA VAL A 127 9.14 3.34 -2.74
C VAL A 127 7.85 3.99 -2.23
N TRP A 128 7.14 3.37 -1.29
CA TRP A 128 5.83 3.86 -0.86
C TRP A 128 5.90 4.86 0.29
N ILE A 129 6.94 4.82 1.10
CA ILE A 129 7.05 5.64 2.30
C ILE A 129 8.27 6.55 2.27
N LEU A 130 9.48 6.01 2.16
CA LEU A 130 10.70 6.80 2.32
C LEU A 130 10.90 7.82 1.19
N ILE A 131 10.79 7.41 -0.07
CA ILE A 131 10.92 8.32 -1.21
C ILE A 131 9.85 9.42 -1.15
N PRO A 132 8.53 9.12 -1.01
CA PRO A 132 7.51 10.14 -0.92
C PRO A 132 7.66 11.11 0.26
N LEU A 133 8.21 10.67 1.39
CA LEU A 133 8.46 11.54 2.54
C LEU A 133 9.71 12.42 2.34
N ALA A 134 10.81 11.84 1.84
CA ALA A 134 12.09 12.53 1.70
C ALA A 134 12.09 13.54 0.55
N TRP A 135 11.46 13.20 -0.58
CA TRP A 135 11.58 14.00 -1.81
C TRP A 135 10.87 15.35 -1.70
N PRO A 136 11.53 16.46 -2.07
CA PRO A 136 10.93 17.78 -2.07
C PRO A 136 9.87 17.91 -3.19
N PRO A 137 8.75 18.63 -2.95
CA PRO A 137 7.76 18.90 -3.99
C PRO A 137 8.36 19.81 -5.08
N GLN A 138 7.91 19.63 -6.32
CA GLN A 138 8.28 20.54 -7.40
C GLN A 138 7.68 21.93 -7.16
N LYS A 139 8.53 22.96 -7.24
CA LYS A 139 8.10 24.37 -7.12
C LYS A 139 7.31 24.86 -8.34
N ARG A 140 7.52 24.25 -9.51
CA ARG A 140 6.86 24.63 -10.76
C ARG A 140 5.58 23.82 -11.00
N LYS A 141 4.63 24.44 -11.70
CA LYS A 141 3.45 23.75 -12.19
C LYS A 141 3.88 22.61 -13.12
N ASN A 142 3.40 21.42 -12.88
CA ASN A 142 3.65 20.27 -13.74
C ASN A 142 2.32 19.77 -14.36
N ARG A 143 2.37 18.74 -15.22
CA ARG A 143 1.20 18.21 -15.94
C ARG A 143 0.08 17.64 -15.06
N TYR A 144 0.29 17.53 -13.74
CA TYR A 144 -0.69 16.96 -12.79
C TYR A 144 -1.38 18.02 -11.93
N GLY A 145 -1.03 19.30 -12.06
CA GLY A 145 -1.66 20.43 -11.35
C GLY A 145 -0.81 21.66 -11.13
#